data_2a8081b6299bf27e56c0dfbe68836cd4
#
_entry.id   2a8081b6299bf27e56c0dfbe68836cd4
#
_cell.length_a   1.000
_cell.length_b   1.000
_cell.length_c   1.000
_cell.angle_alpha   90.00
_cell.angle_beta   90.00
_cell.angle_gamma   90.00
#
_symmetry.space_group_name_H-M   'P 1'
#
loop_
_entity.id
_entity.type
_entity.pdbx_description
1 polymer ?
#
loop_
_entity_poly.entity_id
_entity_poly.type
_entity_poly.pdbx_seq_one_letter_code
_entity_poly.pdbx_strand_id
1 'polypeptide(L)'
;GEALIADLASPNTCHMLVGGTSGSGKSEFLKSAVASLASRNTSSALKFSIVDPKVLTFGGISGSPWLANPVLTTLDDALILLRQTVEEMEQRYQQLAAENLMSLRERFDKGRADLPFRVIIFDEYADLILSGKAEKKEFESLVARIAAKGRAAGIHLILATQRPDRTIVTGLISANLP
;
A
#
# COMPACT_ATOMS: atom_id res chain seq x y z
N GLY A 1 -11.15 12.44 21.78
CA GLY A 1 -9.88 11.80 21.43
C GLY A 1 -9.06 12.70 20.53
N GLU A 2 -7.76 12.65 20.63
CA GLU A 2 -6.87 13.39 19.72
C GLU A 2 -6.93 12.73 18.33
N ALA A 3 -6.87 13.58 17.27
CA ALA A 3 -6.81 13.10 15.91
C ALA A 3 -5.39 12.58 15.61
N LEU A 4 -5.27 11.33 15.19
CA LEU A 4 -4.01 10.80 14.67
C LEU A 4 -3.88 11.24 13.21
N ILE A 5 -2.88 12.05 12.91
CA ILE A 5 -2.58 12.49 11.55
C ILE A 5 -1.36 11.70 11.06
N ALA A 6 -1.54 10.91 10.01
CA ALA A 6 -0.46 10.24 9.31
C ALA A 6 -0.28 10.86 7.92
N ASP A 7 0.89 11.44 7.68
CA ASP A 7 1.26 11.99 6.37
C ASP A 7 2.09 10.95 5.60
N LEU A 8 1.51 10.34 4.59
CA LEU A 8 2.19 9.37 3.74
C LEU A 8 3.38 9.96 2.95
N ALA A 9 3.46 11.29 2.81
CA ALA A 9 4.62 11.92 2.20
C ALA A 9 5.82 12.01 3.17
N SER A 10 5.57 11.88 4.50
CA SER A 10 6.62 11.89 5.52
C SER A 10 7.51 10.63 5.46
N PRO A 11 8.84 10.75 5.69
CA PRO A 11 9.73 9.58 5.75
C PRO A 11 9.31 8.53 6.76
N ASN A 12 8.75 8.97 7.89
CA ASN A 12 8.45 8.10 9.03
C ASN A 12 7.08 7.41 8.94
N THR A 13 6.24 7.81 8.00
CA THR A 13 4.85 7.31 7.87
C THR A 13 4.46 6.98 6.43
N CYS A 14 5.46 6.91 5.52
CA CYS A 14 5.20 6.62 4.11
C CYS A 14 4.65 5.22 3.86
N HIS A 15 4.91 4.29 4.75
CA HIS A 15 4.34 2.95 4.79
C HIS A 15 3.82 2.66 6.19
N MET A 16 2.88 1.74 6.32
CA MET A 16 2.27 1.41 7.60
C MET A 16 2.15 -0.10 7.79
N LEU A 17 2.48 -0.54 9.00
CA LEU A 17 2.11 -1.86 9.50
C LEU A 17 1.01 -1.72 10.55
N VAL A 18 -0.13 -2.36 10.32
CA VAL A 18 -1.31 -2.27 11.20
C VAL A 18 -1.58 -3.63 11.82
N GLY A 19 -1.21 -3.78 13.09
CA GLY A 19 -1.48 -4.98 13.88
C GLY A 19 -2.71 -4.81 14.76
N GLY A 20 -3.55 -5.84 14.87
CA GLY A 20 -4.69 -5.82 15.77
C GLY A 20 -5.47 -7.13 15.76
N THR A 21 -5.83 -7.63 16.93
CA THR A 21 -6.67 -8.83 17.06
C THR A 21 -8.09 -8.59 16.52
N SER A 22 -8.86 -9.65 16.34
CA SER A 22 -10.27 -9.54 15.95
C SER A 22 -11.03 -8.61 16.94
N GLY A 23 -11.82 -7.69 16.38
CA GLY A 23 -12.55 -6.69 17.20
C GLY A 23 -11.73 -5.49 17.65
N SER A 24 -10.44 -5.39 17.34
CA SER A 24 -9.59 -4.24 17.72
C SER A 24 -9.88 -2.94 16.96
N GLY A 25 -10.74 -2.97 15.96
CA GLY A 25 -11.02 -1.82 15.09
C GLY A 25 -10.11 -1.70 13.86
N LYS A 26 -9.28 -2.70 13.55
CA LYS A 26 -8.36 -2.72 12.39
C LYS A 26 -9.08 -2.39 11.07
N SER A 27 -10.19 -3.07 10.78
CA SER A 27 -10.97 -2.85 9.53
C SER A 27 -11.60 -1.46 9.49
N GLU A 28 -12.08 -0.95 10.62
CA GLU A 28 -12.61 0.41 10.71
C GLU A 28 -11.52 1.47 10.52
N PHE A 29 -10.32 1.23 11.05
CA PHE A 29 -9.16 2.06 10.78
C PHE A 29 -8.83 2.10 9.28
N LEU A 30 -8.76 0.94 8.62
CA LEU A 30 -8.47 0.86 7.18
C LEU A 30 -9.54 1.56 6.33
N LYS A 31 -10.81 1.36 6.64
CA LYS A 31 -11.92 2.09 5.96
C LYS A 31 -11.81 3.60 6.17
N SER A 32 -11.53 4.03 7.40
CA SER A 32 -11.36 5.45 7.73
C SER A 32 -10.16 6.06 7.01
N ALA A 33 -9.05 5.34 6.89
CA ALA A 33 -7.88 5.77 6.15
C ALA A 33 -8.19 5.95 4.65
N VAL A 34 -8.85 4.97 4.02
CA VAL A 34 -9.30 5.07 2.62
C VAL A 34 -10.25 6.24 2.43
N ALA A 35 -11.27 6.38 3.28
CA ALA A 35 -12.23 7.47 3.20
C ALA A 35 -11.57 8.84 3.38
N SER A 36 -10.67 8.97 4.35
CA SER A 36 -9.91 10.21 4.59
C SER A 36 -9.02 10.59 3.41
N LEU A 37 -8.31 9.63 2.82
CA LEU A 37 -7.47 9.87 1.66
C LEU A 37 -8.31 10.23 0.43
N ALA A 38 -9.40 9.50 0.17
CA ALA A 38 -10.30 9.75 -0.97
C ALA A 38 -11.01 11.11 -0.85
N SER A 39 -11.42 11.54 0.35
CA SER A 39 -12.10 12.82 0.56
C SER A 39 -11.21 14.05 0.31
N ARG A 40 -9.88 13.86 0.37
CA ARG A 40 -8.89 14.96 0.23
C ARG A 40 -8.17 14.96 -1.11
N ASN A 41 -8.38 13.94 -1.94
CA ASN A 41 -7.69 13.79 -3.21
C ASN A 41 -8.68 13.41 -4.31
N THR A 42 -8.43 13.86 -5.52
CA THR A 42 -9.18 13.41 -6.69
C THR A 42 -8.78 11.99 -7.08
N SER A 43 -9.65 11.28 -7.78
CA SER A 43 -9.33 9.95 -8.29
C SER A 43 -8.27 9.95 -9.41
N SER A 44 -7.93 11.11 -9.98
CA SER A 44 -6.79 11.29 -10.88
C SER A 44 -5.46 11.47 -10.15
N ALA A 45 -5.49 11.98 -8.91
CA ALA A 45 -4.29 12.23 -8.11
C ALA A 45 -3.92 11.05 -7.18
N LEU A 46 -4.89 10.19 -6.86
CA LEU A 46 -4.72 9.07 -5.94
C LEU A 46 -5.45 7.83 -6.43
N LYS A 47 -4.78 6.68 -6.37
CA LYS A 47 -5.37 5.37 -6.67
C LYS A 47 -5.05 4.37 -5.56
N PHE A 48 -6.05 3.55 -5.25
CA PHE A 48 -5.91 2.41 -4.34
C PHE A 48 -5.82 1.10 -5.12
N SER A 49 -4.99 0.19 -4.65
CA SER A 49 -5.07 -1.24 -4.94
C SER A 49 -5.28 -1.98 -3.63
N ILE A 50 -6.33 -2.76 -3.53
CA ILE A 50 -6.75 -3.38 -2.27
C ILE A 50 -6.75 -4.90 -2.43
N VAL A 51 -6.14 -5.57 -1.47
CA VAL A 51 -6.14 -7.03 -1.34
C VAL A 51 -6.90 -7.38 -0.06
N ASP A 52 -8.08 -7.96 -0.20
CA ASP A 52 -8.97 -8.38 0.88
C ASP A 52 -9.41 -9.84 0.63
N PRO A 53 -8.67 -10.83 1.16
CA PRO A 53 -8.93 -12.25 0.88
C PRO A 53 -10.33 -12.71 1.27
N LYS A 54 -10.98 -12.04 2.21
CA LYS A 54 -12.30 -12.40 2.73
C LYS A 54 -13.44 -11.57 2.13
N VAL A 55 -13.11 -10.48 1.44
CA VAL A 55 -14.08 -9.51 0.87
C VAL A 55 -15.03 -8.93 1.94
N LEU A 56 -14.58 -8.89 3.19
CA LEU A 56 -15.42 -8.44 4.32
C LEU A 56 -15.26 -6.95 4.59
N THR A 57 -14.06 -6.43 4.40
CA THR A 57 -13.75 -5.03 4.72
C THR A 57 -14.07 -4.10 3.57
N PHE A 58 -13.74 -4.49 2.34
CA PHE A 58 -13.80 -3.62 1.17
C PHE A 58 -14.77 -4.06 0.07
N GLY A 59 -15.62 -5.06 0.30
CA GLY A 59 -16.59 -5.53 -0.70
C GLY A 59 -17.53 -4.45 -1.23
N GLY A 60 -17.83 -3.42 -0.42
CA GLY A 60 -18.74 -2.34 -0.77
C GLY A 60 -18.16 -1.21 -1.65
N ILE A 61 -16.86 -1.22 -1.98
CA ILE A 61 -16.24 -0.13 -2.77
C ILE A 61 -16.00 -0.50 -4.24
N SER A 62 -16.53 -1.63 -4.69
CA SER A 62 -16.43 -2.06 -6.09
C SER A 62 -16.95 -0.98 -7.04
N GLY A 63 -16.21 -0.74 -8.12
CA GLY A 63 -16.54 0.32 -9.08
C GLY A 63 -16.17 1.74 -8.65
N SER A 64 -15.56 1.92 -7.49
CA SER A 64 -15.07 3.22 -7.04
C SER A 64 -14.02 3.78 -8.01
N PRO A 65 -14.10 5.07 -8.41
CA PRO A 65 -13.15 5.68 -9.32
C PRO A 65 -11.74 5.81 -8.71
N TRP A 66 -11.58 5.66 -7.39
CA TRP A 66 -10.27 5.64 -6.74
C TRP A 66 -9.57 4.28 -6.82
N LEU A 67 -10.26 3.20 -7.18
CA LEU A 67 -9.61 1.90 -7.38
C LEU A 67 -8.81 1.89 -8.69
N ALA A 68 -7.60 1.35 -8.64
CA ALA A 68 -6.76 1.10 -9.82
C ALA A 68 -7.14 -0.22 -10.51
N ASN A 69 -7.66 -1.17 -9.73
CA ASN A 69 -8.07 -2.51 -10.13
C ASN A 69 -9.21 -2.98 -9.22
N PRO A 70 -10.00 -4.00 -9.58
CA PRO A 70 -10.92 -4.64 -8.64
C PRO A 70 -10.23 -5.07 -7.35
N VAL A 71 -10.99 -5.20 -6.26
CA VAL A 71 -10.46 -5.76 -5.01
C VAL A 71 -9.96 -7.18 -5.26
N LEU A 72 -8.70 -7.44 -4.95
CA LEU A 72 -8.03 -8.72 -5.16
C LEU A 72 -8.22 -9.62 -3.94
N THR A 73 -8.30 -10.92 -4.16
CA THR A 73 -8.62 -11.88 -3.09
C THR A 73 -7.64 -13.03 -2.95
N THR A 74 -6.75 -13.22 -3.92
CA THR A 74 -5.83 -14.36 -3.97
C THR A 74 -4.38 -13.92 -3.78
N LEU A 75 -3.53 -14.86 -3.37
CA LEU A 75 -2.08 -14.63 -3.29
C LEU A 75 -1.46 -14.40 -4.67
N ASP A 76 -1.91 -15.13 -5.69
CA ASP A 76 -1.39 -14.98 -7.06
C ASP A 76 -1.66 -13.58 -7.61
N ASP A 77 -2.88 -13.07 -7.44
CA ASP A 77 -3.22 -11.69 -7.83
C ASP A 77 -2.41 -10.66 -7.03
N ALA A 78 -2.19 -10.91 -5.75
CA ALA A 78 -1.37 -10.04 -4.89
C ALA A 78 0.10 -10.02 -5.36
N LEU A 79 0.67 -11.16 -5.74
CA LEU A 79 2.03 -11.24 -6.29
C LEU A 79 2.14 -10.55 -7.65
N ILE A 80 1.14 -10.74 -8.52
CA ILE A 80 1.07 -10.02 -9.80
C ILE A 80 1.03 -8.51 -9.56
N LEU A 81 0.16 -8.04 -8.66
CA LEU A 81 0.08 -6.63 -8.27
C LEU A 81 1.44 -6.09 -7.78
N LEU A 82 2.11 -6.82 -6.88
CA LEU A 82 3.39 -6.38 -6.33
C LEU A 82 4.50 -6.33 -7.38
N ARG A 83 4.57 -7.31 -8.30
CA ARG A 83 5.52 -7.29 -9.43
C ARG A 83 5.29 -6.07 -10.34
N GLN A 84 4.04 -5.85 -10.74
CA GLN A 84 3.64 -4.68 -11.55
C GLN A 84 3.95 -3.37 -10.83
N THR A 85 3.76 -3.33 -9.51
CA THR A 85 4.09 -2.15 -8.70
C THR A 85 5.59 -1.86 -8.68
N VAL A 86 6.42 -2.89 -8.61
CA VAL A 86 7.88 -2.72 -8.69
C VAL A 86 8.29 -2.21 -10.07
N GLU A 87 7.70 -2.73 -11.14
CA GLU A 87 7.94 -2.24 -12.50
C GLU A 87 7.50 -0.78 -12.67
N GLU A 88 6.30 -0.43 -12.20
CA GLU A 88 5.80 0.94 -12.18
C GLU A 88 6.73 1.88 -11.40
N MET A 89 7.22 1.43 -10.24
CA MET A 89 8.17 2.18 -9.42
C MET A 89 9.46 2.51 -10.18
N GLU A 90 10.04 1.53 -10.87
CA GLU A 90 11.27 1.74 -11.64
C GLU A 90 11.03 2.67 -12.86
N GLN A 91 9.90 2.55 -13.53
CA GLN A 91 9.50 3.46 -14.62
C GLN A 91 9.35 4.90 -14.12
N ARG A 92 8.73 5.09 -12.96
CA ARG A 92 8.59 6.41 -12.33
C ARG A 92 9.95 7.00 -11.96
N TYR A 93 10.89 6.21 -11.48
CA TYR A 93 12.27 6.67 -11.24
C TYR A 93 12.95 7.15 -12.51
N GLN A 94 12.83 6.41 -13.61
CA GLN A 94 13.39 6.84 -14.89
C GLN A 94 12.79 8.15 -15.37
N GLN A 95 11.47 8.32 -15.23
CA GLN A 95 10.78 9.55 -15.59
C GLN A 95 11.20 10.73 -14.71
N LEU A 96 11.27 10.55 -13.39
CA LEU A 96 11.74 11.58 -12.47
C LEU A 96 13.18 12.01 -12.78
N ALA A 97 14.06 11.05 -13.06
CA ALA A 97 15.44 11.34 -13.44
C ALA A 97 15.53 12.14 -14.74
N ALA A 98 14.74 11.78 -15.77
CA ALA A 98 14.67 12.51 -17.04
C ALA A 98 14.15 13.95 -16.87
N GLU A 99 13.30 14.17 -15.87
CA GLU A 99 12.75 15.49 -15.52
C GLU A 99 13.62 16.26 -14.50
N ASN A 100 14.74 15.70 -14.03
CA ASN A 100 15.59 16.24 -12.95
C ASN A 100 14.80 16.49 -11.65
N LEU A 101 13.91 15.56 -11.28
CA LEU A 101 13.10 15.62 -10.08
C LEU A 101 13.50 14.53 -9.10
N MET A 102 13.39 14.82 -7.80
CA MET A 102 13.76 13.90 -6.72
C MET A 102 12.60 13.01 -6.26
N SER A 103 11.35 13.41 -6.54
CA SER A 103 10.17 12.66 -6.10
C SER A 103 8.91 13.01 -6.90
N LEU A 104 7.92 12.11 -6.83
CA LEU A 104 6.59 12.37 -7.38
C LEU A 104 5.92 13.57 -6.67
N ARG A 105 6.20 13.77 -5.40
CA ARG A 105 5.68 14.93 -4.65
C ARG A 105 6.19 16.24 -5.24
N GLU A 106 7.49 16.34 -5.51
CA GLU A 106 8.07 17.51 -6.16
C GLU A 106 7.46 17.77 -7.54
N ARG A 107 7.22 16.68 -8.28
CA ARG A 107 6.56 16.74 -9.59
C ARG A 107 5.14 17.29 -9.48
N PHE A 108 4.38 16.82 -8.50
CA PHE A 108 3.02 17.27 -8.21
C PHE A 108 3.00 18.75 -7.80
N ASP A 109 3.92 19.19 -6.93
CA ASP A 109 4.04 20.56 -6.45
C ASP A 109 4.41 21.53 -7.60
N LYS A 110 5.03 21.02 -8.69
CA LYS A 110 5.27 21.77 -9.95
C LYS A 110 4.08 21.75 -10.91
N GLY A 111 2.91 21.27 -10.48
CA GLY A 111 1.66 21.26 -11.27
C GLY A 111 1.54 20.10 -12.24
N ARG A 112 2.39 19.08 -12.17
CA ARG A 112 2.33 17.88 -13.02
C ARG A 112 1.65 16.75 -12.28
N ALA A 113 0.33 16.63 -12.41
CA ALA A 113 -0.51 15.68 -11.67
C ALA A 113 -1.04 14.51 -12.54
N ASP A 114 -0.35 14.15 -13.59
CA ASP A 114 -0.71 13.07 -14.53
C ASP A 114 -0.30 11.66 -14.06
N LEU A 115 0.55 11.57 -13.00
CA LEU A 115 0.88 10.32 -12.31
C LEU A 115 0.22 10.31 -10.93
N PRO A 116 -0.75 9.42 -10.68
CA PRO A 116 -1.38 9.33 -9.36
C PRO A 116 -0.43 8.74 -8.31
N PHE A 117 -0.55 9.21 -7.08
CA PHE A 117 -0.04 8.47 -5.94
C PHE A 117 -0.73 7.10 -5.85
N ARG A 118 -0.02 6.07 -5.41
CA ARG A 118 -0.54 4.72 -5.24
C ARG A 118 -0.51 4.32 -3.78
N VAL A 119 -1.64 3.85 -3.26
CA VAL A 119 -1.72 3.26 -1.93
C VAL A 119 -2.20 1.82 -2.08
N ILE A 120 -1.35 0.88 -1.67
CA ILE A 120 -1.63 -0.55 -1.76
C ILE A 120 -1.93 -1.04 -0.35
N ILE A 121 -3.10 -1.62 -0.17
CA ILE A 121 -3.64 -2.01 1.13
C ILE A 121 -3.85 -3.52 1.15
N PHE A 122 -3.29 -4.17 2.16
CA PHE A 122 -3.55 -5.57 2.48
C PHE A 122 -4.33 -5.63 3.79
N ASP A 123 -5.58 -6.09 3.76
CA ASP A 123 -6.42 -6.18 4.99
C ASP A 123 -5.92 -7.28 5.94
N GLU A 124 -5.59 -8.46 5.41
CA GLU A 124 -5.04 -9.55 6.20
C GLU A 124 -3.96 -10.30 5.38
N TYR A 125 -2.74 -9.75 5.38
CA TYR A 125 -1.68 -10.34 4.58
C TYR A 125 -1.20 -11.70 5.12
N ALA A 126 -1.43 -11.99 6.41
CA ALA A 126 -1.10 -13.30 6.98
C ALA A 126 -1.85 -14.44 6.30
N ASP A 127 -3.13 -14.23 5.99
CA ASP A 127 -3.94 -15.25 5.31
C ASP A 127 -3.42 -15.58 3.90
N LEU A 128 -2.76 -14.63 3.25
CA LEU A 128 -2.14 -14.83 1.94
C LEU A 128 -0.85 -15.65 2.04
N ILE A 129 0.05 -15.29 2.95
CA ILE A 129 1.42 -15.83 2.98
C ILE A 129 1.54 -17.17 3.72
N LEU A 130 0.50 -17.63 4.41
CA LEU A 130 0.51 -18.95 5.06
C LEU A 130 0.38 -20.13 4.10
N SER A 131 0.04 -19.86 2.83
CA SER A 131 -0.28 -20.89 1.84
C SER A 131 0.95 -21.57 1.22
N GLY A 132 2.14 -20.93 1.23
CA GLY A 132 3.34 -21.50 0.62
C GLY A 132 4.64 -20.80 1.03
N LYS A 133 5.75 -21.55 1.12
CA LYS A 133 7.04 -21.00 1.56
C LYS A 133 7.77 -20.19 0.48
N ALA A 134 7.60 -20.57 -0.79
CA ALA A 134 8.26 -19.89 -1.91
C ALA A 134 7.58 -18.55 -2.19
N GLU A 135 6.26 -18.57 -2.25
CA GLU A 135 5.41 -17.42 -2.47
C GLU A 135 5.57 -16.39 -1.34
N LYS A 136 5.72 -16.87 -0.08
CA LYS A 136 6.01 -16.01 1.06
C LYS A 136 7.31 -15.23 0.88
N LYS A 137 8.40 -15.91 0.48
CA LYS A 137 9.69 -15.25 0.26
C LYS A 137 9.62 -14.20 -0.85
N GLU A 138 8.91 -14.52 -1.92
CA GLU A 138 8.72 -13.57 -3.02
C GLU A 138 7.90 -12.36 -2.57
N PHE A 139 6.77 -12.57 -1.88
CA PHE A 139 5.95 -11.53 -1.31
C PHE A 139 6.78 -10.58 -0.43
N GLU A 140 7.52 -11.13 0.53
CA GLU A 140 8.37 -10.35 1.44
C GLU A 140 9.46 -9.56 0.69
N SER A 141 10.08 -10.14 -0.32
CA SER A 141 11.09 -9.47 -1.14
C SER A 141 10.51 -8.29 -1.92
N LEU A 142 9.35 -8.46 -2.54
CA LEU A 142 8.67 -7.41 -3.29
C LEU A 142 8.21 -6.27 -2.36
N VAL A 143 7.60 -6.62 -1.22
CA VAL A 143 7.19 -5.65 -0.20
C VAL A 143 8.39 -4.86 0.32
N ALA A 144 9.49 -5.52 0.68
CA ALA A 144 10.70 -4.86 1.14
C ALA A 144 11.29 -3.90 0.08
N ARG A 145 11.28 -4.30 -1.19
CA ARG A 145 11.76 -3.46 -2.29
C ARG A 145 10.89 -2.21 -2.47
N ILE A 146 9.56 -2.35 -2.40
CA ILE A 146 8.63 -1.22 -2.48
C ILE A 146 8.78 -0.32 -1.25
N ALA A 147 8.87 -0.90 -0.05
CA ALA A 147 9.02 -0.15 1.18
C ALA A 147 10.32 0.67 1.24
N ALA A 148 11.42 0.11 0.70
CA ALA A 148 12.70 0.81 0.66
C ALA A 148 12.73 1.99 -0.33
N LYS A 149 11.95 1.95 -1.42
CA LYS A 149 12.06 2.90 -2.53
C LYS A 149 10.74 3.59 -2.91
N GLY A 150 9.59 3.05 -2.51
CA GLY A 150 8.27 3.49 -2.99
C GLY A 150 7.96 4.95 -2.72
N ARG A 151 8.44 5.51 -1.61
CA ARG A 151 8.16 6.89 -1.19
C ARG A 151 8.44 7.93 -2.28
N ALA A 152 9.64 7.91 -2.85
CA ALA A 152 10.01 8.89 -3.88
C ALA A 152 9.20 8.71 -5.16
N ALA A 153 8.81 7.47 -5.48
CA ALA A 153 7.91 7.15 -6.59
C ALA A 153 6.42 7.42 -6.28
N GLY A 154 6.06 7.86 -5.07
CA GLY A 154 4.67 8.09 -4.66
C GLY A 154 3.87 6.80 -4.50
N ILE A 155 4.51 5.72 -4.06
CA ILE A 155 3.90 4.41 -3.84
C ILE A 155 4.01 4.07 -2.35
N HIS A 156 2.87 3.77 -1.73
CA HIS A 156 2.73 3.57 -0.30
C HIS A 156 2.08 2.22 0.00
N LEU A 157 2.55 1.55 1.05
CA LEU A 157 2.04 0.27 1.51
C LEU A 157 1.33 0.42 2.86
N ILE A 158 0.18 -0.20 3.00
CA ILE A 158 -0.49 -0.44 4.28
C ILE A 158 -0.70 -1.94 4.42
N LEU A 159 0.13 -2.59 5.22
CA LEU A 159 -0.01 -4.01 5.54
C LEU A 159 -0.76 -4.17 6.84
N ALA A 160 -1.88 -4.86 6.83
CA ALA A 160 -2.64 -5.13 8.03
C ALA A 160 -2.69 -6.63 8.34
N THR A 161 -2.67 -6.99 9.63
CA THR A 161 -2.77 -8.38 10.07
C THR A 161 -3.39 -8.51 11.46
N GLN A 162 -4.13 -9.57 11.66
CA GLN A 162 -4.61 -9.99 12.98
C GLN A 162 -3.58 -10.84 13.73
N ARG A 163 -2.49 -11.24 13.07
CA ARG A 163 -1.42 -12.07 13.62
C ARG A 163 -0.07 -11.35 13.57
N PRO A 164 0.16 -10.36 14.46
CA PRO A 164 1.39 -9.57 14.45
C PRO A 164 2.56 -10.32 15.14
N ASP A 165 2.65 -11.64 14.98
CA ASP A 165 3.75 -12.44 15.50
C ASP A 165 4.96 -12.45 14.55
N ARG A 166 6.13 -12.91 15.03
CA ARG A 166 7.39 -12.89 14.28
C ARG A 166 7.41 -13.82 13.06
N THR A 167 6.46 -14.73 12.94
CA THR A 167 6.37 -15.64 11.78
C THR A 167 5.67 -14.94 10.61
N ILE A 168 4.86 -13.94 10.90
CA ILE A 168 4.13 -13.11 9.96
C ILE A 168 4.86 -11.79 9.75
N VAL A 169 5.12 -11.03 10.83
CA VAL A 169 5.90 -9.78 10.78
C VAL A 169 7.37 -10.14 10.92
N THR A 170 7.96 -10.59 9.82
CA THR A 170 9.38 -10.95 9.78
C THR A 170 10.28 -9.74 9.94
N GLY A 171 11.56 -9.98 10.27
CA GLY A 171 12.55 -8.90 10.37
C GLY A 171 12.67 -8.08 9.10
N LEU A 172 12.45 -8.70 7.92
CA LEU A 172 12.47 -8.00 6.63
C LEU A 172 11.30 -7.03 6.49
N ILE A 173 10.10 -7.42 6.93
CA ILE A 173 8.90 -6.56 6.93
C ILE A 173 9.06 -5.43 7.95
N SER A 174 9.39 -5.76 9.21
CA SER A 174 9.48 -4.76 10.29
C SER A 174 10.62 -3.76 10.13
N ALA A 175 11.69 -4.12 9.42
CA ALA A 175 12.80 -3.20 9.16
C ALA A 175 12.46 -2.11 8.12
N ASN A 176 11.44 -2.34 7.30
CA ASN A 176 11.06 -1.44 6.19
C ASN A 176 9.68 -0.78 6.37
N LEU A 177 8.90 -1.22 7.35
CA LEU A 177 7.58 -0.69 7.65
C LEU A 177 7.54 -0.22 9.12
N PRO A 178 7.57 1.08 9.37
CA PRO A 178 7.47 1.62 10.73
C PRO A 178 6.08 1.44 11.34
#